data_05b5b086666b44b58a3474d5864d754d
#
_entry.id   05b5b086666b44b58a3474d5864d754d
#
_cell.length_a   1.000
_cell.length_b   1.000
_cell.length_c   1.000
_cell.angle_alpha   90.00
_cell.angle_beta   90.00
_cell.angle_gamma   90.00
#
_symmetry.space_group_name_H-M   'P 1'
#
loop_
_entity.id
_entity.type
_entity.pdbx_description
1 polymer ?
#
loop_
_entity_poly.entity_id
_entity_poly.type
_entity_poly.pdbx_seq_one_letter_code
_entity_poly.pdbx_strand_id
1 'polypeptide(L)'
;MNAKIIGISRHRIGVDGPGVTTLVAFHGCTLSCKYCLNPKSIDPKVKGKRYTPSQLYDEIKKDNLYFLATGGGVTFGGGEPLLQYKFIKEFRVLCGSDWKINIETALNVPLENVEEILPYIDNWIVDIKDIDNEIYHCYTGKYNDSTIQNLILLINRGAKNIKIRVPYIKNFNNKESISKSIAYLKSLGLNEIEQFDYKIPKEIRYFSEYVNDKVYAVNENGVATVKEIVKMDKSGIEIRIYTIHNLKNPEIYDDEDHNLLCQRSEITKEQYDSFGKTWVFEGYPNVPDGIQIV
;
A
#
# COMPACT_ATOMS: atom_id res chain seq x y z
N MET A 1 20.82 17.41 -10.36
CA MET A 1 19.91 16.70 -9.41
C MET A 1 20.01 15.21 -9.64
N ASN A 2 19.87 14.37 -8.59
CA ASN A 2 19.93 12.90 -8.71
C ASN A 2 18.75 12.27 -7.97
N ALA A 3 18.11 11.27 -8.58
CA ALA A 3 17.09 10.47 -7.93
C ALA A 3 17.55 9.01 -7.77
N LYS A 4 17.15 8.36 -6.67
CA LYS A 4 17.38 6.93 -6.45
C LYS A 4 16.25 6.14 -7.09
N ILE A 5 16.58 5.31 -8.08
CA ILE A 5 15.66 4.45 -8.81
C ILE A 5 15.88 3.02 -8.36
N ILE A 6 14.81 2.32 -7.98
CA ILE A 6 14.81 0.94 -7.48
C ILE A 6 14.49 -0.09 -8.55
N GLY A 7 13.93 0.36 -9.68
CA GLY A 7 13.63 -0.50 -10.81
C GLY A 7 13.18 0.28 -12.05
N ILE A 8 13.44 -0.31 -13.21
CA ILE A 8 12.92 0.12 -14.50
C ILE A 8 12.27 -1.12 -15.13
N SER A 9 10.95 -1.04 -15.40
CA SER A 9 10.19 -2.11 -16.03
C SER A 9 9.73 -1.65 -17.40
N ARG A 10 10.25 -2.29 -18.45
CA ARG A 10 10.04 -1.87 -19.84
C ARG A 10 8.86 -2.60 -20.48
N HIS A 11 8.37 -2.03 -21.58
CA HIS A 11 7.38 -2.64 -22.47
C HIS A 11 6.09 -3.05 -21.74
N ARG A 12 5.60 -2.19 -20.87
CA ARG A 12 4.32 -2.38 -20.19
C ARG A 12 3.19 -1.92 -21.10
N ILE A 13 2.13 -2.70 -21.21
CA ILE A 13 1.03 -2.46 -22.16
C ILE A 13 -0.29 -2.33 -21.39
N GLY A 14 -0.93 -1.16 -21.49
CA GLY A 14 -2.26 -0.92 -20.95
C GLY A 14 -2.41 -0.98 -19.43
N VAL A 15 -1.31 -0.91 -18.69
CA VAL A 15 -1.31 -1.02 -17.21
C VAL A 15 -1.17 0.34 -16.53
N ASP A 16 -0.22 1.14 -16.98
CA ASP A 16 0.24 2.35 -16.30
C ASP A 16 0.39 3.54 -17.27
N GLY A 17 -0.49 3.60 -18.25
CA GLY A 17 -0.58 4.68 -19.24
C GLY A 17 -1.01 4.17 -20.61
N PRO A 18 -1.20 5.08 -21.58
CA PRO A 18 -1.55 4.72 -22.95
C PRO A 18 -0.35 4.10 -23.68
N GLY A 19 -0.64 3.24 -24.64
CA GLY A 19 0.37 2.61 -25.50
C GLY A 19 1.34 1.71 -24.73
N VAL A 20 2.58 1.63 -25.22
CA VAL A 20 3.67 0.95 -24.53
C VAL A 20 4.36 1.94 -23.61
N THR A 21 4.51 1.56 -22.33
CA THR A 21 5.16 2.40 -21.31
C THR A 21 6.39 1.73 -20.71
N THR A 22 7.28 2.56 -20.18
CA THR A 22 8.37 2.13 -19.32
C THR A 22 8.15 2.71 -17.92
N LEU A 23 7.92 1.84 -16.93
CA LEU A 23 7.76 2.25 -15.54
C LEU A 23 9.12 2.49 -14.90
N VAL A 24 9.30 3.66 -14.33
CA VAL A 24 10.45 4.05 -13.50
C VAL A 24 10.02 4.12 -12.06
N ALA A 25 10.52 3.21 -11.24
CA ALA A 25 10.18 3.12 -9.82
C ALA A 25 11.19 3.89 -8.96
N PHE A 26 10.74 4.98 -8.34
CA PHE A 26 11.54 5.76 -7.41
C PHE A 26 11.57 5.14 -6.01
N HIS A 27 12.67 5.41 -5.30
CA HIS A 27 12.79 5.19 -3.88
C HIS A 27 12.26 6.40 -3.09
N GLY A 28 11.55 6.14 -2.01
CA GLY A 28 10.92 7.11 -1.15
C GLY A 28 9.41 7.13 -1.30
N CYS A 29 8.69 7.11 -0.19
CA CYS A 29 7.24 7.26 -0.15
C CYS A 29 6.85 7.97 1.13
N THR A 30 5.79 8.75 1.08
CA THR A 30 5.20 9.42 2.25
C THR A 30 4.31 8.47 3.06
N LEU A 31 3.83 7.40 2.43
CA LEU A 31 2.94 6.40 3.01
C LEU A 31 3.70 5.13 3.43
N SER A 32 3.13 4.41 4.38
CA SER A 32 3.57 3.08 4.84
C SER A 32 2.44 2.04 4.72
N CYS A 33 1.88 1.93 3.52
CA CYS A 33 0.76 1.04 3.24
C CYS A 33 1.04 -0.41 3.68
N LYS A 34 0.08 -1.02 4.40
CA LYS A 34 0.23 -2.37 4.97
C LYS A 34 0.48 -3.45 3.91
N TYR A 35 -0.13 -3.32 2.74
CA TYR A 35 0.04 -4.26 1.62
C TYR A 35 0.80 -3.62 0.46
N CYS A 36 1.84 -2.84 0.74
CA CYS A 36 2.62 -2.19 -0.31
C CYS A 36 3.19 -3.19 -1.31
N LEU A 37 2.87 -3.02 -2.60
CA LEU A 37 3.41 -3.87 -3.68
C LEU A 37 4.90 -3.59 -3.96
N ASN A 38 5.39 -2.43 -3.52
CA ASN A 38 6.77 -2.00 -3.67
C ASN A 38 7.43 -1.69 -2.31
N PRO A 39 7.48 -2.64 -1.34
CA PRO A 39 8.03 -2.38 -0.01
C PRO A 39 9.50 -1.92 -0.05
N LYS A 40 10.22 -2.28 -1.11
CA LYS A 40 11.58 -1.80 -1.38
C LYS A 40 11.66 -0.29 -1.57
N SER A 41 10.56 0.38 -1.90
CA SER A 41 10.55 1.84 -2.09
C SER A 41 10.75 2.63 -0.79
N ILE A 42 10.40 2.04 0.35
CA ILE A 42 10.53 2.67 1.68
C ILE A 42 11.66 2.05 2.53
N ASP A 43 12.27 0.96 2.09
CA ASP A 43 13.35 0.31 2.82
C ASP A 43 14.66 1.08 2.62
N PRO A 44 15.26 1.66 3.69
CA PRO A 44 16.49 2.44 3.59
C PRO A 44 17.70 1.60 3.15
N LYS A 45 17.65 0.27 3.37
CA LYS A 45 18.73 -0.67 3.03
C LYS A 45 18.74 -1.07 1.55
N VAL A 46 17.68 -0.77 0.81
CA VAL A 46 17.59 -1.15 -0.60
C VAL A 46 18.67 -0.45 -1.41
N LYS A 47 19.44 -1.23 -2.15
CA LYS A 47 20.37 -0.72 -3.14
C LYS A 47 19.59 -0.30 -4.38
N GLY A 48 19.56 1.00 -4.68
CA GLY A 48 19.05 1.57 -5.92
C GLY A 48 20.16 2.28 -6.69
N LYS A 49 20.00 2.39 -7.99
CA LYS A 49 20.92 3.17 -8.82
C LYS A 49 20.51 4.65 -8.80
N ARG A 50 21.48 5.54 -8.65
CA ARG A 50 21.24 6.98 -8.77
C ARG A 50 21.39 7.41 -10.22
N TYR A 51 20.43 8.17 -10.71
CA TYR A 51 20.43 8.72 -12.07
C TYR A 51 20.27 10.24 -11.99
N THR A 52 20.94 10.96 -12.89
CA THR A 52 20.51 12.29 -13.30
C THR A 52 19.36 12.16 -14.31
N PRO A 53 18.55 13.21 -14.56
CA PRO A 53 17.53 13.18 -15.62
C PRO A 53 18.10 12.81 -16.99
N SER A 54 19.27 13.31 -17.34
CA SER A 54 19.95 12.99 -18.61
C SER A 54 20.35 11.51 -18.69
N GLN A 55 20.95 10.97 -17.64
CA GLN A 55 21.32 9.55 -17.58
C GLN A 55 20.10 8.65 -17.69
N LEU A 56 18.99 9.01 -17.06
CA LEU A 56 17.73 8.27 -17.17
C LEU A 56 17.16 8.37 -18.59
N TYR A 57 17.18 9.56 -19.19
CA TYR A 57 16.75 9.74 -20.57
C TYR A 57 17.57 8.86 -21.52
N ASP A 58 18.90 8.87 -21.41
CA ASP A 58 19.79 8.01 -22.21
C ASP A 58 19.51 6.52 -22.04
N GLU A 59 19.11 6.12 -20.84
CA GLU A 59 18.73 4.72 -20.56
C GLU A 59 17.40 4.36 -21.21
N ILE A 60 16.40 5.27 -21.15
CA ILE A 60 15.02 4.99 -21.61
C ILE A 60 14.86 5.24 -23.10
N LYS A 61 15.67 6.10 -23.73
CA LYS A 61 15.54 6.39 -25.18
C LYS A 61 15.68 5.16 -26.07
N LYS A 62 16.18 4.05 -25.56
CA LYS A 62 16.19 2.75 -26.25
C LYS A 62 14.77 2.27 -26.58
N ASP A 63 13.77 2.72 -25.81
CA ASP A 63 12.36 2.36 -25.99
C ASP A 63 11.61 3.34 -26.90
N ASN A 64 12.29 4.37 -27.41
CA ASN A 64 11.69 5.47 -28.19
C ASN A 64 10.78 4.98 -29.33
N LEU A 65 11.23 3.96 -30.08
CA LEU A 65 10.45 3.45 -31.21
C LEU A 65 9.08 2.93 -30.77
N TYR A 66 9.01 2.25 -29.65
CA TYR A 66 7.76 1.73 -29.07
C TYR A 66 6.85 2.88 -28.62
N PHE A 67 7.42 3.92 -28.00
CA PHE A 67 6.66 5.08 -27.55
C PHE A 67 6.04 5.83 -28.72
N LEU A 68 6.83 6.12 -29.75
CA LEU A 68 6.35 6.82 -30.96
C LEU A 68 5.30 6.00 -31.72
N ALA A 69 5.52 4.68 -31.85
CA ALA A 69 4.60 3.81 -32.58
C ALA A 69 3.25 3.62 -31.89
N THR A 70 3.18 3.77 -30.57
CA THR A 70 1.97 3.47 -29.78
C THR A 70 1.36 4.67 -29.07
N GLY A 71 1.98 5.84 -29.13
CA GLY A 71 1.61 7.00 -28.32
C GLY A 71 1.87 6.82 -26.83
N GLY A 72 2.83 5.96 -26.48
CA GLY A 72 3.23 5.65 -25.11
C GLY A 72 4.28 6.59 -24.54
N GLY A 73 5.01 6.11 -23.53
CA GLY A 73 6.06 6.91 -22.89
C GLY A 73 6.53 6.38 -21.55
N VAL A 74 6.78 7.28 -20.62
CA VAL A 74 7.35 6.93 -19.30
C VAL A 74 6.31 7.13 -18.21
N THR A 75 6.19 6.12 -17.35
CA THR A 75 5.39 6.20 -16.14
C THR A 75 6.31 6.27 -14.93
N PHE A 76 6.16 7.29 -14.13
CA PHE A 76 6.87 7.43 -12.86
C PHE A 76 5.98 6.94 -11.72
N GLY A 77 6.53 6.06 -10.89
CA GLY A 77 5.83 5.42 -9.78
C GLY A 77 6.82 4.79 -8.79
N GLY A 78 6.44 3.63 -8.22
CA GLY A 78 7.28 2.85 -7.29
C GLY A 78 7.00 3.19 -5.84
N GLY A 79 7.68 4.20 -5.27
CA GLY A 79 7.28 4.92 -4.06
C GLY A 79 6.29 6.03 -4.40
N GLU A 80 6.52 7.23 -3.89
CA GLU A 80 5.74 8.41 -4.28
C GLU A 80 6.57 9.27 -5.25
N PRO A 81 6.26 9.27 -6.55
CA PRO A 81 7.06 9.95 -7.56
C PRO A 81 7.04 11.47 -7.41
N LEU A 82 5.98 12.04 -6.85
CA LEU A 82 5.87 13.49 -6.64
C LEU A 82 6.89 14.04 -5.64
N LEU A 83 7.55 13.19 -4.85
CA LEU A 83 8.73 13.58 -4.07
C LEU A 83 9.92 13.94 -4.97
N GLN A 84 9.91 13.49 -6.22
CA GLN A 84 10.95 13.73 -7.22
C GLN A 84 10.47 14.69 -8.32
N TYR A 85 9.49 15.55 -8.04
CA TYR A 85 8.88 16.42 -9.04
C TYR A 85 9.87 17.26 -9.86
N LYS A 86 10.91 17.81 -9.22
CA LYS A 86 11.96 18.57 -9.91
C LYS A 86 12.75 17.72 -10.91
N PHE A 87 13.05 16.48 -10.54
CA PHE A 87 13.71 15.52 -11.42
C PHE A 87 12.85 15.18 -12.63
N ILE A 88 11.55 14.94 -12.41
CA ILE A 88 10.59 14.61 -13.48
C ILE A 88 10.41 15.80 -14.41
N LYS A 89 10.36 17.03 -13.89
CA LYS A 89 10.31 18.27 -14.66
C LYS A 89 11.52 18.42 -15.60
N GLU A 90 12.75 18.22 -15.08
CA GLU A 90 13.98 18.23 -15.88
C GLU A 90 13.96 17.11 -16.94
N PHE A 91 13.50 15.90 -16.58
CA PHE A 91 13.38 14.79 -17.51
C PHE A 91 12.39 15.10 -18.65
N ARG A 92 11.25 15.73 -18.35
CA ARG A 92 10.27 16.17 -19.35
C ARG A 92 10.87 17.15 -20.37
N VAL A 93 11.73 18.05 -19.92
CA VAL A 93 12.43 18.98 -20.82
C VAL A 93 13.32 18.23 -21.82
N LEU A 94 13.94 17.14 -21.39
CA LEU A 94 14.82 16.33 -22.25
C LEU A 94 14.07 15.49 -23.28
N CYS A 95 12.94 14.89 -22.90
CA CYS A 95 12.16 14.04 -23.81
C CYS A 95 11.15 14.82 -24.68
N GLY A 96 10.93 16.09 -24.39
CA GLY A 96 9.98 16.92 -25.13
C GLY A 96 8.54 16.42 -25.02
N SER A 97 7.74 16.65 -26.09
CA SER A 97 6.32 16.25 -26.16
C SER A 97 6.09 14.88 -26.80
N ASP A 98 7.14 14.27 -27.37
CA ASP A 98 7.01 13.02 -28.13
C ASP A 98 6.67 11.82 -27.25
N TRP A 99 7.12 11.85 -26.01
CA TRP A 99 6.78 10.82 -25.03
C TRP A 99 5.70 11.30 -24.08
N LYS A 100 4.77 10.43 -23.74
CA LYS A 100 3.82 10.70 -22.67
C LYS A 100 4.51 10.54 -21.31
N ILE A 101 4.26 11.50 -20.43
CA ILE A 101 4.68 11.39 -19.03
C ILE A 101 3.45 11.08 -18.18
N ASN A 102 3.47 9.92 -17.56
CA ASN A 102 2.42 9.43 -16.70
C ASN A 102 2.93 9.39 -15.25
N ILE A 103 2.05 9.62 -14.29
CA ILE A 103 2.36 9.54 -12.85
C ILE A 103 1.40 8.58 -12.17
N GLU A 104 1.93 7.58 -11.46
CA GLU A 104 1.20 6.77 -10.48
C GLU A 104 1.46 7.31 -9.08
N THR A 105 0.44 7.89 -8.44
CA THR A 105 0.59 8.63 -7.18
C THR A 105 -0.58 8.41 -6.24
N ALA A 106 -0.32 8.51 -4.93
CA ALA A 106 -1.36 8.64 -3.91
C ALA A 106 -1.65 10.12 -3.55
N LEU A 107 -0.99 11.08 -4.21
CA LEU A 107 -1.12 12.52 -3.96
C LEU A 107 -0.84 12.97 -2.51
N ASN A 108 -0.31 12.11 -1.64
CA ASN A 108 -0.03 12.45 -0.24
C ASN A 108 1.34 13.15 -0.13
N VAL A 109 1.43 14.35 -0.68
CA VAL A 109 2.64 15.19 -0.74
C VAL A 109 2.28 16.65 -0.48
N PRO A 110 3.28 17.54 -0.22
CA PRO A 110 3.03 18.98 -0.20
C PRO A 110 2.39 19.49 -1.49
N LEU A 111 1.47 20.43 -1.37
CA LEU A 111 0.72 21.00 -2.49
C LEU A 111 1.63 21.56 -3.58
N GLU A 112 2.72 22.21 -3.19
CA GLU A 112 3.72 22.78 -4.10
C GLU A 112 4.28 21.73 -5.08
N ASN A 113 4.49 20.50 -4.64
CA ASN A 113 5.00 19.44 -5.51
C ASN A 113 4.06 19.15 -6.67
N VAL A 114 2.75 19.19 -6.42
CA VAL A 114 1.71 18.95 -7.43
C VAL A 114 1.58 20.17 -8.35
N GLU A 115 1.55 21.39 -7.82
CA GLU A 115 1.44 22.61 -8.61
C GLU A 115 2.62 22.76 -9.59
N GLU A 116 3.83 22.54 -9.13
CA GLU A 116 5.06 22.69 -9.92
C GLU A 116 5.16 21.67 -11.07
N ILE A 117 4.66 20.46 -10.88
CA ILE A 117 4.78 19.39 -11.86
C ILE A 117 3.61 19.31 -12.85
N LEU A 118 2.45 19.85 -12.49
CA LEU A 118 1.21 19.73 -13.23
C LEU A 118 1.34 20.02 -14.73
N PRO A 119 2.02 21.08 -15.19
CA PRO A 119 2.16 21.39 -16.62
C PRO A 119 2.98 20.36 -17.41
N TYR A 120 3.68 19.47 -16.75
CA TYR A 120 4.63 18.54 -17.35
C TYR A 120 4.09 17.10 -17.45
N ILE A 121 2.87 16.85 -16.93
CA ILE A 121 2.26 15.53 -16.86
C ILE A 121 1.12 15.42 -17.88
N ASP A 122 1.14 14.35 -18.65
CA ASP A 122 0.09 14.04 -19.65
C ASP A 122 -1.04 13.21 -19.04
N ASN A 123 -0.74 12.26 -18.15
CA ASN A 123 -1.73 11.36 -17.55
C ASN A 123 -1.46 11.17 -16.05
N TRP A 124 -2.53 11.28 -15.26
CA TRP A 124 -2.51 11.09 -13.83
C TRP A 124 -3.23 9.79 -13.47
N ILE A 125 -2.55 8.87 -12.82
CA ILE A 125 -3.11 7.63 -12.27
C ILE A 125 -3.07 7.80 -10.76
N VAL A 126 -4.22 8.09 -10.18
CA VAL A 126 -4.33 8.47 -8.78
C VAL A 126 -4.96 7.35 -7.96
N ASP A 127 -4.22 6.83 -7.01
CA ASP A 127 -4.69 5.81 -6.08
C ASP A 127 -5.36 6.43 -4.87
N ILE A 128 -6.68 6.41 -4.81
CA ILE A 128 -7.46 6.78 -3.64
C ILE A 128 -7.72 5.52 -2.80
N LYS A 129 -7.00 5.37 -1.70
CA LYS A 129 -7.08 4.15 -0.87
C LYS A 129 -8.41 4.04 -0.14
N ASP A 130 -8.92 5.14 0.39
CA ASP A 130 -10.29 5.36 0.86
C ASP A 130 -10.52 6.86 1.06
N ILE A 131 -11.77 7.35 1.02
CA ILE A 131 -12.12 8.73 1.41
C ILE A 131 -12.36 8.85 2.92
N ASP A 132 -12.71 7.75 3.57
CA ASP A 132 -12.80 7.71 5.03
C ASP A 132 -11.39 7.84 5.61
N ASN A 133 -11.21 8.87 6.44
CA ASN A 133 -9.90 9.26 6.93
C ASN A 133 -9.31 8.23 7.91
N GLU A 134 -10.15 7.58 8.70
CA GLU A 134 -9.73 6.53 9.63
C GLU A 134 -9.32 5.25 8.89
N ILE A 135 -10.11 4.82 7.89
CA ILE A 135 -9.75 3.68 7.03
C ILE A 135 -8.43 3.97 6.32
N TYR A 136 -8.31 5.17 5.74
CA TYR A 136 -7.09 5.58 5.05
C TYR A 136 -5.89 5.57 6.00
N HIS A 137 -6.04 6.12 7.22
CA HIS A 137 -4.99 6.15 8.24
C HIS A 137 -4.59 4.74 8.69
N CYS A 138 -5.55 3.88 9.00
CA CYS A 138 -5.29 2.49 9.40
C CYS A 138 -4.48 1.73 8.35
N TYR A 139 -4.75 1.96 7.07
CA TYR A 139 -4.07 1.29 5.97
C TYR A 139 -2.71 1.91 5.61
N THR A 140 -2.60 3.25 5.61
CA THR A 140 -1.44 3.95 5.06
C THR A 140 -0.50 4.53 6.12
N GLY A 141 -0.96 4.66 7.36
CA GLY A 141 -0.25 5.36 8.45
C GLY A 141 -0.28 6.89 8.35
N LYS A 142 -1.10 7.46 7.45
CA LYS A 142 -1.29 8.91 7.26
C LYS A 142 -2.77 9.22 7.06
N TYR A 143 -3.17 10.47 7.31
CA TYR A 143 -4.49 10.98 6.96
C TYR A 143 -4.55 11.40 5.49
N ASN A 144 -5.76 11.40 4.91
CA ASN A 144 -5.95 11.65 3.48
C ASN A 144 -6.13 13.13 3.11
N ASP A 145 -6.04 14.06 4.07
CA ASP A 145 -6.28 15.49 3.84
C ASP A 145 -5.44 16.05 2.67
N SER A 146 -4.14 15.79 2.68
CA SER A 146 -3.25 16.21 1.57
C SER A 146 -3.63 15.56 0.25
N THR A 147 -4.04 14.28 0.26
CA THR A 147 -4.49 13.56 -0.93
C THR A 147 -5.71 14.24 -1.54
N ILE A 148 -6.72 14.54 -0.73
CA ILE A 148 -7.97 15.17 -1.19
C ILE A 148 -7.72 16.60 -1.64
N GLN A 149 -6.94 17.40 -0.90
CA GLN A 149 -6.58 18.76 -1.29
C GLN A 149 -5.86 18.79 -2.64
N ASN A 150 -4.89 17.90 -2.85
CA ASN A 150 -4.14 17.80 -4.08
C ASN A 150 -5.02 17.31 -5.25
N LEU A 151 -5.96 16.40 -5.00
CA LEU A 151 -6.92 15.98 -6.02
C LEU A 151 -7.83 17.14 -6.47
N ILE A 152 -8.34 17.91 -5.51
CA ILE A 152 -9.14 19.12 -5.80
C ILE A 152 -8.30 20.15 -6.57
N LEU A 153 -7.03 20.31 -6.21
CA LEU A 153 -6.10 21.17 -6.96
C LEU A 153 -5.98 20.74 -8.42
N LEU A 154 -5.75 19.44 -8.68
CA LEU A 154 -5.65 18.90 -10.04
C LEU A 154 -6.90 19.23 -10.87
N ILE A 155 -8.09 19.04 -10.29
CA ILE A 155 -9.38 19.31 -10.92
C ILE A 155 -9.50 20.81 -11.23
N ASN A 156 -9.27 21.67 -10.23
CA ASN A 156 -9.43 23.12 -10.36
C ASN A 156 -8.44 23.76 -11.34
N ARG A 157 -7.25 23.16 -11.49
CA ARG A 157 -6.23 23.59 -12.45
C ARG A 157 -6.43 22.98 -13.85
N GLY A 158 -7.47 22.18 -14.03
CA GLY A 158 -7.80 21.57 -15.33
C GLY A 158 -6.80 20.51 -15.78
N ALA A 159 -6.25 19.73 -14.84
CA ALA A 159 -5.41 18.59 -15.18
C ALA A 159 -6.16 17.63 -16.11
N LYS A 160 -5.48 17.21 -17.16
CA LYS A 160 -6.07 16.32 -18.16
C LYS A 160 -5.82 14.85 -17.78
N ASN A 161 -6.70 13.97 -18.29
CA ASN A 161 -6.52 12.51 -18.20
C ASN A 161 -6.24 12.03 -16.75
N ILE A 162 -7.16 12.35 -15.85
CA ILE A 162 -7.11 11.85 -14.47
C ILE A 162 -7.87 10.54 -14.41
N LYS A 163 -7.16 9.44 -14.25
CA LYS A 163 -7.70 8.12 -13.95
C LYS A 163 -7.59 7.86 -12.45
N ILE A 164 -8.72 7.62 -11.81
CA ILE A 164 -8.76 7.28 -10.39
C ILE A 164 -8.78 5.76 -10.23
N ARG A 165 -8.01 5.24 -9.30
CA ARG A 165 -8.06 3.84 -8.89
C ARG A 165 -8.52 3.76 -7.44
N VAL A 166 -9.62 3.02 -7.20
CA VAL A 166 -10.20 2.77 -5.87
C VAL A 166 -10.09 1.27 -5.59
N PRO A 167 -9.11 0.86 -4.77
CA PRO A 167 -8.89 -0.54 -4.46
C PRO A 167 -9.87 -1.08 -3.41
N TYR A 168 -10.35 -2.31 -3.58
CA TYR A 168 -10.82 -3.11 -2.47
C TYR A 168 -9.61 -3.68 -1.72
N ILE A 169 -9.45 -3.28 -0.47
CA ILE A 169 -8.31 -3.66 0.37
C ILE A 169 -8.83 -4.55 1.50
N LYS A 170 -8.67 -5.86 1.32
CA LYS A 170 -9.12 -6.85 2.30
C LYS A 170 -8.64 -6.48 3.72
N ASN A 171 -9.53 -6.59 4.70
CA ASN A 171 -9.35 -6.26 6.12
C ASN A 171 -9.25 -4.76 6.45
N PHE A 172 -9.33 -3.86 5.48
CA PHE A 172 -9.29 -2.41 5.73
C PHE A 172 -10.55 -1.70 5.27
N ASN A 173 -10.99 -1.94 4.04
CA ASN A 173 -12.22 -1.33 3.54
C ASN A 173 -13.23 -2.41 3.08
N ASN A 174 -14.43 -1.97 2.77
CA ASN A 174 -15.53 -2.86 2.36
C ASN A 174 -16.33 -2.24 1.20
N LYS A 175 -17.33 -2.96 0.71
CA LYS A 175 -18.16 -2.50 -0.41
C LYS A 175 -18.86 -1.16 -0.15
N GLU A 176 -19.25 -0.91 1.09
CA GLU A 176 -19.94 0.33 1.46
C GLU A 176 -19.00 1.54 1.42
N SER A 177 -17.80 1.43 2.04
CA SER A 177 -16.81 2.51 2.02
C SER A 177 -16.31 2.80 0.60
N ILE A 178 -16.10 1.76 -0.22
CA ILE A 178 -15.76 1.91 -1.63
C ILE A 178 -16.87 2.64 -2.39
N SER A 179 -18.14 2.29 -2.17
CA SER A 179 -19.28 2.96 -2.80
C SER A 179 -19.35 4.43 -2.40
N LYS A 180 -19.09 4.77 -1.12
CA LYS A 180 -18.99 6.15 -0.64
C LYS A 180 -17.82 6.89 -1.31
N SER A 181 -16.66 6.24 -1.42
CA SER A 181 -15.48 6.79 -2.10
C SER A 181 -15.80 7.13 -3.56
N ILE A 182 -16.39 6.19 -4.29
CA ILE A 182 -16.77 6.38 -5.70
C ILE A 182 -17.82 7.50 -5.85
N ALA A 183 -18.84 7.53 -4.98
CA ALA A 183 -19.87 8.58 -5.01
C ALA A 183 -19.28 9.97 -4.78
N TYR A 184 -18.39 10.12 -3.80
CA TYR A 184 -17.66 11.36 -3.53
C TYR A 184 -16.82 11.79 -4.73
N LEU A 185 -16.03 10.90 -5.30
CA LEU A 185 -15.18 11.19 -6.46
C LEU A 185 -16.00 11.62 -7.69
N LYS A 186 -17.14 10.96 -7.92
CA LYS A 186 -18.08 11.36 -8.97
C LYS A 186 -18.68 12.76 -8.73
N SER A 187 -18.96 13.11 -7.47
CA SER A 187 -19.46 14.46 -7.14
C SER A 187 -18.43 15.56 -7.42
N LEU A 188 -17.15 15.23 -7.47
CA LEU A 188 -16.07 16.11 -7.92
C LEU A 188 -15.91 16.19 -9.46
N GLY A 189 -16.78 15.50 -10.22
CA GLY A 189 -16.72 15.48 -11.68
C GLY A 189 -15.77 14.42 -12.27
N LEU A 190 -15.23 13.53 -11.47
CA LEU A 190 -14.34 12.47 -11.93
C LEU A 190 -15.16 11.27 -12.41
N ASN A 191 -14.99 10.87 -13.67
CA ASN A 191 -15.77 9.80 -14.29
C ASN A 191 -14.91 8.57 -14.63
N GLU A 192 -13.62 8.73 -14.82
CA GLU A 192 -12.71 7.62 -15.08
C GLU A 192 -12.23 7.01 -13.74
N ILE A 193 -13.06 6.13 -13.18
CA ILE A 193 -12.81 5.48 -11.89
C ILE A 193 -12.75 3.97 -12.10
N GLU A 194 -11.58 3.40 -11.81
CA GLU A 194 -11.34 1.96 -11.80
C GLU A 194 -11.42 1.41 -10.39
N GLN A 195 -12.35 0.47 -10.16
CA GLN A 195 -12.40 -0.34 -8.96
C GLN A 195 -11.71 -1.68 -9.22
N PHE A 196 -10.91 -2.14 -8.31
CA PHE A 196 -10.20 -3.43 -8.42
C PHE A 196 -9.89 -4.03 -7.06
N ASP A 197 -9.68 -5.36 -7.05
CA ASP A 197 -9.21 -6.06 -5.85
C ASP A 197 -7.70 -5.86 -5.67
N TYR A 198 -7.31 -5.32 -4.52
CA TYR A 198 -5.90 -5.09 -4.22
C TYR A 198 -5.17 -6.42 -3.99
N LYS A 199 -4.11 -6.63 -4.73
CA LYS A 199 -3.29 -7.84 -4.59
C LYS A 199 -2.42 -7.73 -3.35
N ILE A 200 -2.61 -8.64 -2.41
CA ILE A 200 -1.74 -8.76 -1.24
C ILE A 200 -0.46 -9.51 -1.68
N PRO A 201 0.73 -8.94 -1.47
CA PRO A 201 1.99 -9.64 -1.73
C PRO A 201 2.05 -10.98 -0.98
N LYS A 202 2.60 -12.03 -1.62
CA LYS A 202 2.59 -13.38 -1.04
C LYS A 202 3.17 -13.44 0.38
N GLU A 203 4.28 -12.73 0.61
CA GLU A 203 4.93 -12.68 1.92
C GLU A 203 4.04 -12.01 2.98
N ILE A 204 3.42 -10.86 2.62
CA ILE A 204 2.52 -10.14 3.53
C ILE A 204 1.24 -10.94 3.73
N ARG A 205 0.68 -11.54 2.67
CA ARG A 205 -0.52 -12.37 2.77
C ARG A 205 -0.30 -13.56 3.70
N TYR A 206 0.84 -14.24 3.58
CA TYR A 206 1.19 -15.34 4.45
C TYR A 206 1.23 -14.93 5.92
N PHE A 207 1.84 -13.79 6.22
CA PHE A 207 1.95 -13.30 7.59
C PHE A 207 0.66 -12.64 8.09
N SER A 208 -0.07 -11.91 7.25
CA SER A 208 -1.29 -11.21 7.65
C SER A 208 -2.47 -12.16 7.89
N GLU A 209 -2.44 -13.37 7.36
CA GLU A 209 -3.48 -14.38 7.61
C GLU A 209 -3.53 -14.77 9.08
N TYR A 210 -2.42 -14.62 9.80
CA TYR A 210 -2.30 -15.01 11.21
C TYR A 210 -2.37 -13.83 12.20
N VAL A 211 -2.29 -12.60 11.73
CA VAL A 211 -2.39 -11.42 12.60
C VAL A 211 -3.81 -11.29 13.13
N ASN A 212 -3.93 -11.13 14.44
CA ASN A 212 -5.17 -11.15 15.23
C ASN A 212 -5.81 -12.53 15.41
N ASP A 213 -5.16 -13.61 14.97
CA ASP A 213 -5.60 -14.95 15.34
C ASP A 213 -5.40 -15.18 16.83
N LYS A 214 -6.42 -15.71 17.48
CA LYS A 214 -6.43 -15.96 18.92
C LYS A 214 -6.54 -17.44 19.20
N VAL A 215 -5.72 -17.87 20.12
CA VAL A 215 -5.67 -19.25 20.58
C VAL A 215 -5.98 -19.29 22.05
N TYR A 216 -6.93 -20.11 22.45
CA TYR A 216 -7.41 -20.22 23.81
C TYR A 216 -6.99 -21.55 24.41
N ALA A 217 -6.47 -21.51 25.63
CA ALA A 217 -6.35 -22.70 26.47
C ALA A 217 -7.16 -22.47 27.75
N VAL A 218 -8.16 -23.32 28.00
CA VAL A 218 -9.06 -23.19 29.11
C VAL A 218 -8.67 -24.22 30.17
N ASN A 219 -8.50 -23.78 31.42
CA ASN A 219 -8.30 -24.69 32.55
C ASN A 219 -9.65 -25.14 33.12
N GLU A 220 -9.59 -26.11 34.03
CA GLU A 220 -10.76 -26.68 34.73
C GLU A 220 -11.60 -25.68 35.55
N ASN A 221 -11.05 -24.47 35.81
CA ASN A 221 -11.77 -23.39 36.51
C ASN A 221 -12.41 -22.37 35.53
N GLY A 222 -12.42 -22.63 34.23
CA GLY A 222 -12.95 -21.73 33.21
C GLY A 222 -12.10 -20.48 32.96
N VAL A 223 -10.83 -20.50 33.41
CA VAL A 223 -9.87 -19.44 33.13
C VAL A 223 -9.17 -19.76 31.81
N ALA A 224 -9.27 -18.90 30.85
CA ALA A 224 -8.58 -19.05 29.58
C ALA A 224 -7.29 -18.25 29.56
N THR A 225 -6.23 -18.87 29.09
CA THR A 225 -5.06 -18.16 28.60
C THR A 225 -5.18 -17.99 27.09
N VAL A 226 -5.05 -16.78 26.64
CA VAL A 226 -5.19 -16.43 25.21
C VAL A 226 -3.81 -16.07 24.67
N LYS A 227 -3.49 -16.60 23.51
CA LYS A 227 -2.37 -16.14 22.68
C LYS A 227 -2.93 -15.50 21.41
N GLU A 228 -2.56 -14.30 21.18
CA GLU A 228 -2.96 -13.52 19.99
C GLU A 228 -1.73 -13.11 19.21
N ILE A 229 -1.72 -13.38 17.92
CA ILE A 229 -0.67 -12.88 17.04
C ILE A 229 -0.95 -11.42 16.75
N VAL A 230 -0.11 -10.54 17.27
CA VAL A 230 -0.23 -9.09 17.09
C VAL A 230 0.49 -8.64 15.83
N LYS A 231 1.61 -9.31 15.53
CA LYS A 231 2.46 -8.99 14.38
C LYS A 231 3.20 -10.24 13.92
N MET A 232 3.33 -10.39 12.62
CA MET A 232 4.11 -11.46 12.01
C MET A 232 4.81 -10.92 10.76
N ASP A 233 6.15 -10.97 10.76
CA ASP A 233 6.97 -10.55 9.63
C ASP A 233 8.27 -11.37 9.55
N LYS A 234 9.16 -10.99 8.63
CA LYS A 234 10.43 -11.71 8.43
C LYS A 234 11.39 -11.63 9.63
N SER A 235 11.18 -10.69 10.55
CA SER A 235 12.01 -10.53 11.75
C SER A 235 11.53 -11.39 12.91
N GLY A 236 10.29 -11.91 12.85
CA GLY A 236 9.73 -12.77 13.89
C GLY A 236 8.22 -12.63 14.04
N ILE A 237 7.73 -13.19 15.13
CA ILE A 237 6.31 -13.19 15.51
C ILE A 237 6.19 -12.52 16.86
N GLU A 238 5.37 -11.47 16.94
CA GLU A 238 4.98 -10.84 18.19
C GLU A 238 3.65 -11.45 18.66
N ILE A 239 3.65 -12.05 19.83
CA ILE A 239 2.47 -12.64 20.43
C ILE A 239 2.11 -11.88 21.70
N ARG A 240 0.84 -11.56 21.84
CA ARG A 240 0.24 -11.10 23.08
C ARG A 240 -0.31 -12.31 23.84
N ILE A 241 0.08 -12.48 25.10
CA ILE A 241 -0.45 -13.51 25.98
C ILE A 241 -1.19 -12.80 27.11
N TYR A 242 -2.43 -13.19 27.35
CA TYR A 242 -3.24 -12.64 28.45
C TYR A 242 -4.20 -13.70 29.00
N THR A 243 -4.75 -13.45 30.18
CA THR A 243 -5.66 -14.37 30.83
C THR A 243 -7.05 -13.78 30.88
N ILE A 244 -8.04 -14.54 30.46
CA ILE A 244 -9.45 -14.19 30.56
C ILE A 244 -10.07 -15.05 31.69
N HIS A 245 -10.70 -14.39 32.62
CA HIS A 245 -11.47 -15.03 33.63
C HIS A 245 -12.94 -15.09 33.23
N ASN A 246 -13.56 -16.28 33.33
CA ASN A 246 -15.00 -16.49 33.10
C ASN A 246 -15.46 -16.42 31.60
N LEU A 247 -15.04 -17.39 30.82
CA LEU A 247 -15.33 -17.56 29.38
C LEU A 247 -16.80 -17.98 29.09
N LYS A 248 -17.80 -17.26 29.59
CA LYS A 248 -19.18 -17.56 29.14
C LYS A 248 -19.51 -16.94 27.74
N ASN A 249 -18.82 -15.86 27.34
CA ASN A 249 -18.95 -15.23 26.02
C ASN A 249 -17.64 -14.53 25.65
N PRO A 250 -16.72 -15.16 24.92
CA PRO A 250 -15.43 -14.56 24.54
C PRO A 250 -15.59 -13.32 23.61
N GLU A 251 -16.73 -13.15 22.98
CA GLU A 251 -17.03 -12.03 22.09
C GLU A 251 -17.35 -10.70 22.82
N ILE A 252 -17.50 -10.73 24.15
CA ILE A 252 -17.92 -9.58 24.96
C ILE A 252 -16.75 -8.97 25.76
N TYR A 253 -15.56 -9.52 25.66
CA TYR A 253 -14.41 -8.99 26.39
C TYR A 253 -13.87 -7.76 25.69
N ASP A 254 -14.10 -6.62 26.33
CA ASP A 254 -13.64 -5.31 25.91
C ASP A 254 -12.11 -5.23 25.91
N ASP A 255 -11.53 -4.50 24.96
CA ASP A 255 -10.09 -4.31 24.85
C ASP A 255 -9.43 -3.74 26.11
N GLU A 256 -10.17 -3.03 26.95
CA GLU A 256 -9.69 -2.44 28.19
C GLU A 256 -9.29 -3.47 29.25
N ASP A 257 -10.03 -4.56 29.39
CA ASP A 257 -9.68 -5.65 30.33
C ASP A 257 -8.50 -6.49 29.85
N HIS A 258 -8.30 -6.57 28.54
CA HIS A 258 -7.20 -7.29 27.92
C HIS A 258 -5.84 -6.60 28.12
N ASN A 259 -5.81 -5.28 28.20
CA ASN A 259 -4.57 -4.50 28.32
C ASN A 259 -3.90 -4.58 29.69
N LEU A 260 -4.64 -4.85 30.73
CA LEU A 260 -4.14 -4.91 32.12
C LEU A 260 -3.33 -6.19 32.43
N LEU A 261 -3.56 -7.26 31.68
CA LEU A 261 -2.94 -8.58 31.93
C LEU A 261 -2.06 -9.04 30.74
N CYS A 262 -1.83 -8.18 29.77
CA CYS A 262 -1.13 -8.52 28.53
C CYS A 262 0.38 -8.62 28.74
N GLN A 263 0.94 -9.78 28.42
CA GLN A 263 2.38 -9.94 28.19
C GLN A 263 2.65 -10.04 26.69
N ARG A 264 3.59 -9.24 26.21
CA ARG A 264 4.10 -9.33 24.84
C ARG A 264 5.41 -10.08 24.84
N SER A 265 5.54 -11.04 23.94
CA SER A 265 6.80 -11.71 23.67
C SER A 265 7.06 -11.77 22.18
N GLU A 266 8.29 -11.51 21.80
CA GLU A 266 8.75 -11.75 20.43
C GLU A 266 9.25 -13.19 20.33
N ILE A 267 8.78 -13.92 19.33
CA ILE A 267 9.19 -15.30 19.07
C ILE A 267 9.44 -15.50 17.58
N THR A 268 10.24 -16.50 17.25
CA THR A 268 10.42 -16.91 15.85
C THR A 268 9.19 -17.66 15.34
N LYS A 269 9.08 -17.77 14.00
CA LYS A 269 8.02 -18.58 13.40
C LYS A 269 8.02 -20.03 13.88
N GLU A 270 9.21 -20.64 14.03
CA GLU A 270 9.35 -22.01 14.53
C GLU A 270 8.84 -22.14 15.96
N GLN A 271 9.11 -21.16 16.80
CA GLN A 271 8.55 -21.10 18.14
C GLN A 271 7.04 -20.99 18.11
N TYR A 272 6.48 -20.15 17.23
CA TYR A 272 5.05 -20.02 17.04
C TYR A 272 4.43 -21.35 16.59
N ASP A 273 4.97 -21.99 15.55
CA ASP A 273 4.49 -23.27 15.02
C ASP A 273 4.52 -24.38 16.10
N SER A 274 5.39 -24.26 17.10
CA SER A 274 5.44 -25.18 18.24
C SER A 274 4.36 -24.93 19.30
N PHE A 275 3.84 -23.73 19.42
CA PHE A 275 2.82 -23.38 20.40
C PHE A 275 1.50 -24.12 20.22
N GLY A 276 1.09 -24.36 18.97
CA GLY A 276 -0.16 -25.00 18.63
C GLY A 276 -0.27 -26.44 19.11
N LYS A 277 0.87 -27.13 19.28
CA LYS A 277 0.91 -28.54 19.66
C LYS A 277 0.53 -28.82 21.12
N THR A 278 0.50 -27.82 21.96
CA THR A 278 0.28 -27.96 23.43
C THR A 278 -0.96 -27.25 23.94
N TRP A 279 -1.81 -26.73 23.03
CA TRP A 279 -2.96 -25.91 23.39
C TRP A 279 -4.26 -26.53 22.90
N VAL A 280 -5.27 -26.52 23.77
CA VAL A 280 -6.64 -26.94 23.43
C VAL A 280 -7.36 -25.74 22.89
N PHE A 281 -8.00 -25.94 21.73
CA PHE A 281 -8.79 -24.91 21.04
C PHE A 281 -10.25 -25.30 21.08
N GLU A 282 -11.10 -24.49 21.62
CA GLU A 282 -12.54 -24.64 21.47
C GLU A 282 -13.09 -23.57 20.51
N GLY A 283 -13.61 -24.03 19.38
CA GLY A 283 -14.52 -23.23 18.54
C GLY A 283 -13.88 -22.20 17.61
N TYR A 284 -12.60 -22.28 17.31
CA TYR A 284 -11.95 -21.32 16.40
C TYR A 284 -11.89 -21.85 14.96
N PRO A 285 -12.58 -21.23 13.99
CA PRO A 285 -12.64 -21.73 12.61
C PRO A 285 -11.36 -21.46 11.79
N ASN A 286 -10.41 -20.65 12.26
CA ASN A 286 -9.24 -20.21 11.51
C ASN A 286 -7.92 -20.44 12.29
N VAL A 287 -7.66 -21.66 12.65
CA VAL A 287 -6.36 -22.04 13.18
C VAL A 287 -5.36 -22.09 12.03
N PRO A 288 -4.20 -21.41 12.12
CA PRO A 288 -3.19 -21.45 11.07
C PRO A 288 -2.70 -22.86 10.77
N ASP A 289 -2.44 -23.17 9.49
CA ASP A 289 -1.82 -24.43 9.10
C ASP A 289 -0.51 -24.66 9.89
N GLY A 290 -0.41 -25.79 10.57
CA GLY A 290 0.73 -26.10 11.45
C GLY A 290 0.40 -26.02 12.94
N ILE A 291 -0.73 -25.44 13.34
CA ILE A 291 -1.23 -25.49 14.69
C ILE A 291 -2.22 -26.67 14.78
N GLN A 292 -1.82 -27.75 15.40
CA GLN A 292 -2.72 -28.87 15.65
C GLN A 292 -3.54 -28.60 16.91
N ILE A 293 -4.84 -28.71 16.74
CA ILE A 293 -5.78 -28.82 17.87
C ILE A 293 -5.57 -30.20 18.47
N VAL A 294 -5.19 -30.26 19.73
CA VAL A 294 -5.05 -31.51 20.49
C VAL A 294 -6.29 -31.74 21.32
#